data_c8199b268ca5321bdf787f1ae0b5642f
#
_entry.id   c8199b268ca5321bdf787f1ae0b5642f
#
_cell.length_a   1.000
_cell.length_b   1.000
_cell.length_c   1.000
_cell.angle_alpha   90.00
_cell.angle_beta   90.00
_cell.angle_gamma   90.00
#
_symmetry.space_group_name_H-M   'P 1'
#
loop_
_entity.id
_entity.type
_entity.pdbx_description
1 polymer ?
#
loop_
_entity_poly.entity_id
_entity_poly.type
_entity_poly.pdbx_seq_one_letter_code
_entity_poly.pdbx_strand_id
1 'polypeptide(L)'
;MKTPQKQNLLAAALIGALAFTINSSAATAPTPAEARAIAKEAFIYAYAPVQGYKTLFNQTQNPEDSGYIGGFGHFRHYTRVATPADRDIVTPNNDTPYSYAWLDLRREPYVLKVPAVLKDRYNVFQWFDLYTHNFAYVGVRATGFEAGNYLFAGPNWKGEVPPGIVKVFRSETDIIGTLTRTSINGESDVPNVRALQQQYVLMPLSEFAGQKPPPLVPAVEFPQWDEKKAMSAGFIGYLNFLLQFCQPIHPS
;
A
#
# COMPACT_ATOMS: atom_id res chain seq x y z
N MET A 1 -81.79 13.55 31.20
CA MET A 1 -80.32 13.74 31.16
C MET A 1 -79.84 13.31 29.80
N LYS A 2 -79.34 14.28 29.00
CA LYS A 2 -78.99 14.10 27.59
C LYS A 2 -77.49 13.82 27.50
N THR A 3 -77.09 12.72 26.86
CA THR A 3 -75.70 12.39 26.46
C THR A 3 -75.29 13.14 25.19
N PRO A 4 -74.10 13.72 25.10
CA PRO A 4 -73.64 14.34 23.89
C PRO A 4 -72.92 13.35 22.98
N GLN A 5 -73.30 13.45 21.72
CA GLN A 5 -72.78 12.74 20.56
C GLN A 5 -71.38 13.25 20.20
N LYS A 6 -70.40 12.38 20.09
CA LYS A 6 -69.06 12.69 19.59
C LYS A 6 -69.07 12.62 18.04
N GLN A 7 -68.82 13.77 17.42
CA GLN A 7 -68.57 13.86 15.99
C GLN A 7 -67.12 13.45 15.69
N ASN A 8 -66.98 12.42 14.87
CA ASN A 8 -65.67 12.00 14.31
C ASN A 8 -65.37 12.88 13.08
N LEU A 9 -64.36 13.73 13.18
CA LEU A 9 -63.76 14.40 12.03
C LEU A 9 -62.68 13.48 11.43
N LEU A 10 -62.96 12.93 10.24
CA LEU A 10 -61.98 12.26 9.40
C LEU A 10 -61.17 13.38 8.67
N ALA A 11 -59.91 13.56 9.07
CA ALA A 11 -58.96 14.35 8.29
C ALA A 11 -58.30 13.42 7.26
N ALA A 12 -58.69 13.59 6.00
CA ALA A 12 -58.02 12.93 4.87
C ALA A 12 -56.69 13.67 4.59
N ALA A 13 -55.58 13.01 4.94
CA ALA A 13 -54.24 13.48 4.53
C ALA A 13 -53.97 12.99 3.10
N LEU A 14 -54.00 13.91 2.14
CA LEU A 14 -53.45 13.68 0.79
C LEU A 14 -51.92 13.66 0.89
N ILE A 15 -51.33 12.47 0.82
CA ILE A 15 -49.88 12.29 0.60
C ILE A 15 -49.65 12.38 -0.91
N GLY A 16 -49.23 13.56 -1.37
CA GLY A 16 -48.75 13.76 -2.73
C GLY A 16 -47.41 13.03 -2.91
N ALA A 17 -47.42 11.88 -3.56
CA ALA A 17 -46.21 11.21 -4.00
C ALA A 17 -45.58 12.01 -5.16
N LEU A 18 -44.59 12.86 -4.85
CA LEU A 18 -43.67 13.40 -5.87
C LEU A 18 -42.82 12.25 -6.37
N ALA A 19 -43.19 11.66 -7.49
CA ALA A 19 -42.32 10.75 -8.23
C ALA A 19 -41.16 11.57 -8.82
N PHE A 20 -40.01 11.60 -8.15
CA PHE A 20 -38.77 12.01 -8.78
C PHE A 20 -38.42 10.97 -9.84
N THR A 21 -38.75 11.25 -11.08
CA THR A 21 -38.17 10.52 -12.21
C THR A 21 -36.70 10.89 -12.27
N ILE A 22 -35.82 10.04 -11.69
CA ILE A 22 -34.40 10.08 -11.96
C ILE A 22 -34.26 9.68 -13.43
N ASN A 23 -34.13 10.68 -14.30
CA ASN A 23 -33.67 10.45 -15.66
C ASN A 23 -32.23 9.96 -15.57
N SER A 24 -32.05 8.64 -15.40
CA SER A 24 -30.80 7.97 -15.67
C SER A 24 -30.58 8.10 -17.17
N SER A 25 -29.88 9.15 -17.58
CA SER A 25 -29.34 9.23 -18.93
C SER A 25 -28.39 8.03 -19.06
N ALA A 26 -28.83 6.98 -19.74
CA ALA A 26 -27.98 5.87 -20.07
C ALA A 26 -26.81 6.45 -20.87
N ALA A 27 -25.63 6.45 -20.28
CA ALA A 27 -24.43 6.90 -20.96
C ALA A 27 -24.31 6.08 -22.26
N THR A 28 -24.36 6.75 -23.40
CA THR A 28 -24.16 6.11 -24.70
C THR A 28 -22.79 5.44 -24.71
N ALA A 29 -22.73 4.19 -25.15
CA ALA A 29 -21.46 3.48 -25.25
C ALA A 29 -20.49 4.30 -26.13
N PRO A 30 -19.21 4.41 -25.73
CA PRO A 30 -18.25 5.21 -26.46
C PRO A 30 -18.05 4.63 -27.89
N THR A 31 -17.83 5.49 -28.84
CA THR A 31 -17.41 5.08 -30.19
C THR A 31 -16.06 4.34 -30.13
N PRO A 32 -15.70 3.53 -31.15
CA PRO A 32 -14.39 2.87 -31.19
C PRO A 32 -13.20 3.83 -31.13
N ALA A 33 -13.35 5.06 -31.60
CA ALA A 33 -12.30 6.09 -31.52
C ALA A 33 -12.15 6.62 -30.08
N GLU A 34 -13.27 6.95 -29.42
CA GLU A 34 -13.29 7.36 -28.02
C GLU A 34 -12.79 6.26 -27.09
N ALA A 35 -13.23 5.02 -27.32
CA ALA A 35 -12.75 3.87 -26.53
C ALA A 35 -11.23 3.70 -26.64
N ARG A 36 -10.63 3.89 -27.83
CA ARG A 36 -9.18 3.86 -28.02
C ARG A 36 -8.47 5.00 -27.28
N ALA A 37 -9.02 6.21 -27.32
CA ALA A 37 -8.46 7.37 -26.62
C ALA A 37 -8.47 7.14 -25.10
N ILE A 38 -9.60 6.72 -24.55
CA ILE A 38 -9.73 6.37 -23.12
C ILE A 38 -8.75 5.25 -22.72
N ALA A 39 -8.68 4.19 -23.51
CA ALA A 39 -7.78 3.07 -23.23
C ALA A 39 -6.30 3.49 -23.25
N LYS A 40 -5.91 4.41 -24.15
CA LYS A 40 -4.57 4.95 -24.20
C LYS A 40 -4.21 5.73 -22.93
N GLU A 41 -5.10 6.60 -22.49
CA GLU A 41 -4.91 7.39 -21.24
C GLU A 41 -4.87 6.46 -20.02
N ALA A 42 -5.80 5.50 -19.95
CA ALA A 42 -5.82 4.49 -18.89
C ALA A 42 -4.54 3.66 -18.85
N PHE A 43 -3.97 3.29 -20.00
CA PHE A 43 -2.70 2.55 -20.06
C PHE A 43 -1.51 3.39 -19.57
N ILE A 44 -1.45 4.67 -19.96
CA ILE A 44 -0.40 5.59 -19.49
C ILE A 44 -0.49 5.76 -17.97
N TYR A 45 -1.70 5.99 -17.45
CA TYR A 45 -1.94 6.08 -16.02
C TYR A 45 -1.58 4.79 -15.26
N ALA A 46 -1.96 3.64 -15.81
CA ALA A 46 -1.78 2.33 -15.19
C ALA A 46 -0.35 1.81 -15.25
N TYR A 47 0.50 2.33 -16.14
CA TYR A 47 1.79 1.71 -16.44
C TYR A 47 2.67 1.50 -15.21
N ALA A 48 2.88 2.54 -14.42
CA ALA A 48 3.71 2.44 -13.21
C ALA A 48 3.08 1.52 -12.14
N PRO A 49 1.80 1.66 -11.74
CA PRO A 49 1.14 0.73 -10.83
C PRO A 49 1.18 -0.73 -11.29
N VAL A 50 0.91 -1.01 -12.56
CA VAL A 50 0.90 -2.37 -13.11
C VAL A 50 2.31 -2.97 -13.13
N GLN A 51 3.34 -2.18 -13.49
CA GLN A 51 4.74 -2.66 -13.39
C GLN A 51 5.17 -2.87 -11.93
N GLY A 52 4.74 -2.00 -11.02
CA GLY A 52 4.93 -2.18 -9.58
C GLY A 52 4.28 -3.46 -9.06
N TYR A 53 3.10 -3.81 -9.60
CA TYR A 53 2.39 -5.04 -9.26
C TYR A 53 3.19 -6.31 -9.58
N LYS A 54 3.93 -6.34 -10.69
CA LYS A 54 4.85 -7.45 -11.00
C LYS A 54 5.76 -7.76 -9.83
N THR A 55 6.42 -6.73 -9.30
CA THR A 55 7.35 -6.86 -8.18
C THR A 55 6.61 -7.27 -6.90
N LEU A 56 5.47 -6.63 -6.60
CA LEU A 56 4.63 -6.99 -5.47
C LEU A 56 4.22 -8.46 -5.53
N PHE A 57 3.67 -8.91 -6.67
CA PHE A 57 3.20 -10.29 -6.84
C PHE A 57 4.34 -11.29 -6.65
N ASN A 58 5.46 -11.09 -7.32
CA ASN A 58 6.60 -12.00 -7.23
C ASN A 58 7.16 -12.06 -5.80
N GLN A 59 7.26 -10.92 -5.13
CA GLN A 59 7.82 -10.85 -3.79
C GLN A 59 6.88 -11.32 -2.69
N THR A 60 5.55 -11.22 -2.86
CA THR A 60 4.60 -11.51 -1.78
C THR A 60 3.67 -12.69 -2.04
N GLN A 61 3.40 -13.04 -3.30
CA GLN A 61 2.40 -14.04 -3.69
C GLN A 61 2.97 -15.25 -4.42
N ASN A 62 4.21 -15.18 -4.91
CA ASN A 62 4.82 -16.25 -5.69
C ASN A 62 5.99 -16.91 -4.93
N PRO A 63 5.75 -18.00 -4.16
CA PRO A 63 6.81 -18.68 -3.40
C PRO A 63 7.93 -19.27 -4.26
N GLU A 64 7.67 -19.49 -5.56
CA GLU A 64 8.66 -20.02 -6.51
C GLU A 64 9.61 -18.93 -7.04
N ASP A 65 9.29 -17.65 -6.83
CA ASP A 65 10.15 -16.54 -7.27
C ASP A 65 11.37 -16.40 -6.35
N SER A 66 12.54 -16.21 -6.95
CA SER A 66 13.81 -16.03 -6.20
C SER A 66 13.78 -14.80 -5.28
N GLY A 67 12.94 -13.80 -5.59
CA GLY A 67 12.71 -12.59 -4.82
C GLY A 67 11.66 -12.72 -3.72
N TYR A 68 10.99 -13.89 -3.55
CA TYR A 68 9.92 -14.05 -2.56
C TYR A 68 10.38 -13.74 -1.13
N ILE A 69 9.61 -12.90 -0.41
CA ILE A 69 9.96 -12.37 0.91
C ILE A 69 9.16 -13.01 2.06
N GLY A 70 8.28 -13.97 1.79
CA GLY A 70 7.45 -14.61 2.81
C GLY A 70 6.06 -13.99 2.98
N GLY A 71 5.63 -13.11 2.07
CA GLY A 71 4.34 -12.41 2.14
C GLY A 71 4.45 -10.99 2.72
N PHE A 72 3.33 -10.44 3.15
CA PHE A 72 3.27 -9.11 3.75
C PHE A 72 3.81 -9.09 5.20
N GLY A 73 4.39 -7.96 5.61
CA GLY A 73 4.85 -7.73 6.99
C GLY A 73 6.21 -8.32 7.32
N HIS A 74 6.93 -8.84 6.34
CA HIS A 74 8.23 -9.47 6.54
C HIS A 74 9.33 -8.76 5.75
N PHE A 75 10.50 -8.63 6.36
CA PHE A 75 11.71 -8.21 5.65
C PHE A 75 12.41 -9.40 5.02
N ARG A 76 12.84 -9.24 3.78
CA ARG A 76 13.93 -10.02 3.20
C ARG A 76 15.19 -9.17 3.14
N HIS A 77 16.27 -9.66 3.71
CA HIS A 77 17.56 -8.98 3.75
C HIS A 77 18.56 -9.63 2.80
N TYR A 78 19.22 -8.79 2.03
CA TYR A 78 20.40 -9.16 1.28
C TYR A 78 21.64 -8.67 2.04
N THR A 79 22.64 -9.54 2.21
CA THR A 79 23.88 -9.23 2.94
C THR A 79 25.06 -9.03 2.01
N ARG A 80 24.81 -9.00 0.72
CA ARG A 80 25.77 -8.71 -0.34
C ARG A 80 25.22 -7.61 -1.25
N VAL A 81 26.10 -6.92 -1.93
CA VAL A 81 25.75 -6.01 -3.00
C VAL A 81 25.31 -6.77 -4.26
N ALA A 82 24.57 -6.09 -5.13
CA ALA A 82 24.18 -6.66 -6.41
C ALA A 82 25.39 -6.85 -7.34
N THR A 83 25.31 -7.89 -8.17
CA THR A 83 26.29 -8.24 -9.18
C THR A 83 25.62 -8.29 -10.56
N PRO A 84 26.36 -8.37 -11.67
CA PRO A 84 25.78 -8.51 -13.00
C PRO A 84 24.92 -9.79 -13.19
N ALA A 85 24.99 -10.74 -12.28
CA ALA A 85 24.13 -11.93 -12.26
C ALA A 85 22.72 -11.65 -11.72
N ASP A 86 22.55 -10.59 -10.93
CA ASP A 86 21.26 -10.18 -10.34
C ASP A 86 20.47 -9.39 -11.39
N ARG A 87 19.43 -10.02 -11.97
CA ARG A 87 18.65 -9.47 -13.08
C ARG A 87 17.18 -9.24 -12.74
N ASP A 88 16.79 -9.49 -11.51
CA ASP A 88 15.40 -9.36 -11.04
C ASP A 88 14.94 -7.91 -11.00
N ILE A 89 15.88 -7.00 -10.75
CA ILE A 89 15.66 -5.56 -10.70
C ILE A 89 16.57 -4.87 -11.73
N VAL A 90 16.01 -3.93 -12.47
CA VAL A 90 16.75 -3.12 -13.44
C VAL A 90 17.69 -2.18 -12.70
N THR A 91 18.99 -2.20 -13.05
CA THR A 91 20.02 -1.28 -12.53
C THR A 91 20.12 -1.23 -10.99
N PRO A 92 20.24 -2.37 -10.28
CA PRO A 92 20.51 -2.34 -8.84
C PRO A 92 21.87 -1.69 -8.58
N ASN A 93 22.00 -1.00 -7.41
CA ASN A 93 23.31 -0.46 -7.01
C ASN A 93 24.23 -1.57 -6.48
N ASN A 94 25.52 -1.31 -6.46
CA ASN A 94 26.56 -2.22 -6.01
C ASN A 94 27.33 -1.73 -4.78
N ASP A 95 26.78 -0.81 -4.01
CA ASP A 95 27.42 -0.20 -2.85
C ASP A 95 26.63 -0.34 -1.54
N THR A 96 25.35 -0.72 -1.62
CA THR A 96 24.51 -0.94 -0.45
C THR A 96 23.65 -2.20 -0.61
N PRO A 97 23.78 -3.19 0.28
CA PRO A 97 22.80 -4.27 0.36
C PRO A 97 21.39 -3.77 0.59
N TYR A 98 20.44 -4.47 -0.02
CA TYR A 98 19.01 -4.14 0.07
C TYR A 98 18.29 -4.93 1.16
N SER A 99 17.21 -4.33 1.67
CA SER A 99 16.14 -5.06 2.35
C SER A 99 14.81 -4.65 1.76
N TYR A 100 13.94 -5.61 1.48
CA TYR A 100 12.62 -5.39 0.90
C TYR A 100 11.53 -5.83 1.87
N ALA A 101 10.44 -5.11 1.89
CA ALA A 101 9.21 -5.51 2.56
C ALA A 101 7.99 -4.89 1.88
N TRP A 102 6.85 -5.57 2.01
CA TRP A 102 5.54 -5.06 1.61
C TRP A 102 4.61 -5.12 2.80
N LEU A 103 3.73 -4.13 2.93
CA LEU A 103 2.71 -4.05 3.99
C LEU A 103 1.33 -3.96 3.38
N ASP A 104 0.38 -4.70 3.95
CA ASP A 104 -1.04 -4.54 3.72
C ASP A 104 -1.66 -3.81 4.92
N LEU A 105 -2.01 -2.54 4.73
CA LEU A 105 -2.50 -1.63 5.76
C LEU A 105 -4.02 -1.66 5.92
N ARG A 106 -4.73 -2.50 5.18
CA ARG A 106 -6.19 -2.57 5.22
C ARG A 106 -6.73 -2.95 6.59
N ARG A 107 -6.02 -3.81 7.30
CA ARG A 107 -6.44 -4.28 8.62
C ARG A 107 -6.06 -3.30 9.71
N GLU A 108 -4.81 -2.90 9.74
CA GLU A 108 -4.22 -1.99 10.72
C GLU A 108 -2.89 -1.42 10.22
N PRO A 109 -2.43 -0.30 10.79
CA PRO A 109 -1.09 0.22 10.55
C PRO A 109 0.01 -0.73 11.00
N TYR A 110 1.22 -0.50 10.47
CA TYR A 110 2.44 -1.17 10.90
C TYR A 110 3.42 -0.19 11.52
N VAL A 111 4.13 -0.67 12.52
CA VAL A 111 5.25 0.04 13.14
C VAL A 111 6.56 -0.51 12.60
N LEU A 112 7.37 0.35 12.02
CA LEU A 112 8.78 0.08 11.73
C LEU A 112 9.60 0.50 12.95
N LYS A 113 10.27 -0.45 13.57
CA LYS A 113 11.28 -0.20 14.60
C LYS A 113 12.67 -0.25 13.97
N VAL A 114 13.43 0.82 14.13
CA VAL A 114 14.80 0.91 13.66
C VAL A 114 15.77 1.11 14.83
N PRO A 115 16.95 0.47 14.82
CA PRO A 115 17.99 0.70 15.83
C PRO A 115 18.70 2.03 15.59
N ALA A 116 19.45 2.50 16.57
CA ALA A 116 20.45 3.53 16.35
C ALA A 116 21.55 3.02 15.42
N VAL A 117 22.07 3.88 14.57
CA VAL A 117 23.16 3.57 13.65
C VAL A 117 24.37 4.47 13.92
N LEU A 118 25.56 3.97 13.60
CA LEU A 118 26.78 4.75 13.71
C LEU A 118 26.72 5.94 12.72
N LYS A 119 27.32 7.07 13.09
CA LYS A 119 27.27 8.32 12.30
C LYS A 119 27.93 8.21 10.92
N ASP A 120 28.79 7.22 10.71
CA ASP A 120 29.45 6.92 9.44
C ASP A 120 28.74 5.86 8.60
N ARG A 121 27.67 5.27 9.13
CA ARG A 121 26.87 4.25 8.42
C ARG A 121 25.63 4.86 7.80
N TYR A 122 25.59 4.90 6.49
CA TYR A 122 24.39 5.27 5.76
C TYR A 122 23.35 4.17 5.81
N ASN A 123 22.10 4.52 6.16
CA ASN A 123 20.93 3.69 5.93
C ASN A 123 19.74 4.55 5.51
N VAL A 124 18.82 3.95 4.78
CA VAL A 124 17.54 4.56 4.43
C VAL A 124 16.48 3.49 4.15
N PHE A 125 15.31 3.70 4.68
CA PHE A 125 14.07 3.00 4.32
C PHE A 125 13.27 3.95 3.43
N GLN A 126 13.29 3.70 2.13
CA GLN A 126 12.51 4.42 1.14
C GLN A 126 11.16 3.71 1.01
N TRP A 127 10.08 4.39 1.36
CA TRP A 127 8.72 3.86 1.29
C TRP A 127 7.98 4.43 0.11
N PHE A 128 7.32 3.56 -0.64
CA PHE A 128 6.55 3.91 -1.82
C PHE A 128 5.15 3.27 -1.77
N ASP A 129 4.19 3.94 -2.39
CA ASP A 129 2.81 3.51 -2.53
C ASP A 129 2.59 2.72 -3.84
N LEU A 130 1.34 2.31 -4.12
CA LEU A 130 1.01 1.60 -5.36
C LEU A 130 1.10 2.47 -6.62
N TYR A 131 1.09 3.79 -6.49
CA TYR A 131 1.38 4.71 -7.59
C TYR A 131 2.88 4.88 -7.86
N THR A 132 3.72 4.19 -7.08
CA THR A 132 5.19 4.30 -7.08
C THR A 132 5.73 5.66 -6.58
N HIS A 133 4.89 6.43 -5.88
CA HIS A 133 5.36 7.65 -5.21
C HIS A 133 6.17 7.30 -3.97
N ASN A 134 7.33 7.91 -3.84
CA ASN A 134 8.12 7.84 -2.61
C ASN A 134 7.56 8.84 -1.61
N PHE A 135 6.68 8.39 -0.72
CA PHE A 135 5.96 9.27 0.22
C PHE A 135 6.63 9.41 1.58
N ALA A 136 7.56 8.51 1.93
CA ALA A 136 8.23 8.54 3.22
C ALA A 136 9.67 8.02 3.14
N TYR A 137 10.52 8.61 4.00
CA TYR A 137 11.88 8.16 4.22
C TYR A 137 12.15 8.09 5.72
N VAL A 138 12.77 7.00 6.17
CA VAL A 138 13.34 6.81 7.51
C VAL A 138 14.81 6.48 7.34
N GLY A 139 15.69 7.08 8.14
CA GLY A 139 17.13 6.85 8.06
C GLY A 139 17.93 8.13 8.23
N VAL A 140 19.23 8.03 8.10
CA VAL A 140 20.18 9.04 8.55
C VAL A 140 19.94 10.46 8.01
N ARG A 141 19.46 10.59 6.77
CA ARG A 141 19.19 11.91 6.16
C ARG A 141 17.81 12.47 6.49
N ALA A 142 16.84 11.60 6.81
CA ALA A 142 15.45 12.01 6.99
C ALA A 142 15.03 12.08 8.47
N THR A 143 15.56 11.17 9.30
CA THR A 143 15.16 11.03 10.71
C THR A 143 16.34 10.97 11.68
N GLY A 144 17.57 11.04 11.18
CA GLY A 144 18.78 11.00 12.01
C GLY A 144 19.27 9.58 12.29
N PHE A 145 20.17 9.48 13.26
CA PHE A 145 20.92 8.27 13.60
C PHE A 145 20.34 7.49 14.79
N GLU A 146 19.39 8.10 15.49
CA GLU A 146 18.85 7.54 16.72
C GLU A 146 17.86 6.41 16.44
N ALA A 147 17.71 5.50 17.41
CA ALA A 147 16.66 4.49 17.37
C ALA A 147 15.27 5.14 17.40
N GLY A 148 14.31 4.52 16.71
CA GLY A 148 12.96 5.07 16.67
C GLY A 148 11.91 4.09 16.17
N ASN A 149 10.65 4.40 16.49
CA ASN A 149 9.49 3.68 16.00
C ASN A 149 8.67 4.61 15.10
N TYR A 150 8.39 4.16 13.90
CA TYR A 150 7.71 4.94 12.85
C TYR A 150 6.44 4.21 12.44
N LEU A 151 5.30 4.90 12.50
CA LEU A 151 4.00 4.32 12.17
C LEU A 151 3.65 4.58 10.71
N PHE A 152 3.30 3.54 9.98
CA PHE A 152 2.79 3.59 8.61
C PHE A 152 1.31 3.23 8.62
N ALA A 153 0.47 4.18 8.25
CA ALA A 153 -0.99 4.05 8.26
C ALA A 153 -1.56 4.19 6.85
N GLY A 154 -2.57 3.38 6.56
CA GLY A 154 -3.35 3.49 5.33
C GLY A 154 -4.24 4.76 5.31
N PRO A 155 -4.86 5.07 4.15
CA PRO A 155 -5.60 6.32 3.95
C PRO A 155 -6.79 6.49 4.89
N ASN A 156 -7.43 5.40 5.27
CA ASN A 156 -8.66 5.41 6.06
C ASN A 156 -8.45 5.27 7.57
N TRP A 157 -7.21 5.06 8.02
CA TRP A 157 -6.96 4.86 9.44
C TRP A 157 -7.17 6.15 10.25
N LYS A 158 -8.00 6.06 11.31
CA LYS A 158 -8.38 7.17 12.20
C LYS A 158 -8.09 6.87 13.67
N GLY A 159 -7.31 5.81 13.96
CA GLY A 159 -6.98 5.43 15.32
C GLY A 159 -6.03 6.40 16.01
N GLU A 160 -5.86 6.20 17.31
CA GLU A 160 -4.93 6.98 18.13
C GLU A 160 -3.49 6.48 17.96
N VAL A 161 -2.55 7.40 18.05
CA VAL A 161 -1.11 7.11 17.99
C VAL A 161 -0.63 6.77 19.40
N PRO A 162 -0.13 5.54 19.64
CA PRO A 162 0.35 5.17 20.96
C PRO A 162 1.65 5.90 21.34
N PRO A 163 1.98 6.00 22.63
CA PRO A 163 3.26 6.52 23.08
C PRO A 163 4.43 5.75 22.48
N GLY A 164 5.55 6.44 22.25
CA GLY A 164 6.78 5.84 21.70
C GLY A 164 6.87 5.88 20.17
N ILE A 165 5.86 6.34 19.47
CA ILE A 165 5.93 6.61 18.03
C ILE A 165 6.58 7.98 17.80
N VAL A 166 7.66 8.01 17.04
CA VAL A 166 8.40 9.23 16.69
C VAL A 166 7.66 10.03 15.62
N LYS A 167 7.14 9.35 14.61
CA LYS A 167 6.45 9.96 13.47
C LYS A 167 5.44 9.01 12.84
N VAL A 168 4.34 9.58 12.34
CA VAL A 168 3.32 8.88 11.55
C VAL A 168 3.47 9.28 10.10
N PHE A 169 3.54 8.30 9.21
CA PHE A 169 3.46 8.45 7.77
C PHE A 169 2.13 7.89 7.29
N ARG A 170 1.43 8.62 6.43
CA ARG A 170 0.17 8.19 5.82
C ARG A 170 0.37 7.93 4.36
N SER A 171 -0.03 6.74 3.93
CA SER A 171 -0.05 6.37 2.53
C SER A 171 -1.40 6.73 1.90
N GLU A 172 -1.38 7.05 0.62
CA GLU A 172 -2.58 7.22 -0.21
C GLU A 172 -3.17 5.87 -0.66
N THR A 173 -2.41 4.78 -0.50
CA THR A 173 -2.85 3.43 -0.84
C THR A 173 -2.77 2.48 0.35
N ASP A 174 -3.60 1.44 0.33
CA ASP A 174 -3.66 0.45 1.41
C ASP A 174 -2.48 -0.53 1.39
N ILE A 175 -1.79 -0.65 0.26
CA ILE A 175 -0.59 -1.49 0.12
C ILE A 175 0.59 -0.58 -0.16
N ILE A 176 1.70 -0.82 0.56
CA ILE A 176 2.95 -0.07 0.41
C ILE A 176 4.14 -1.01 0.38
N GLY A 177 5.21 -0.54 -0.26
CA GLY A 177 6.48 -1.26 -0.26
C GLY A 177 7.62 -0.44 0.27
N THR A 178 8.69 -1.09 0.69
CA THR A 178 9.95 -0.42 1.03
C THR A 178 11.14 -1.04 0.34
N LEU A 179 12.01 -0.17 -0.13
CA LEU A 179 13.37 -0.46 -0.56
C LEU A 179 14.33 0.15 0.45
N THR A 180 14.95 -0.69 1.25
CA THR A 180 15.91 -0.26 2.28
C THR A 180 17.34 -0.43 1.75
N ARG A 181 18.19 0.54 2.02
CA ARG A 181 19.63 0.49 1.72
C ARG A 181 20.42 0.64 3.01
N THR A 182 21.42 -0.23 3.20
CA THR A 182 22.35 -0.16 4.31
C THR A 182 23.77 -0.16 3.74
N SER A 183 24.61 0.85 4.04
CA SER A 183 25.98 0.87 3.53
C SER A 183 26.81 -0.29 4.06
N ILE A 184 27.74 -0.76 3.25
CA ILE A 184 28.68 -1.84 3.58
C ILE A 184 30.10 -1.39 3.22
N ASN A 185 31.05 -1.62 4.13
CA ASN A 185 32.48 -1.30 3.98
C ASN A 185 33.29 -2.55 3.63
N GLY A 186 32.95 -3.19 2.50
CA GLY A 186 33.61 -4.42 2.04
C GLY A 186 33.12 -5.69 2.76
N GLU A 187 33.74 -6.82 2.42
CA GLU A 187 33.30 -8.15 2.91
C GLU A 187 33.43 -8.32 4.42
N SER A 188 34.45 -7.74 5.03
CA SER A 188 34.65 -7.79 6.49
C SER A 188 33.53 -7.14 7.30
N ASP A 189 32.74 -6.25 6.66
CA ASP A 189 31.62 -5.55 7.30
C ASP A 189 30.28 -6.31 7.18
N VAL A 190 30.21 -7.40 6.43
CA VAL A 190 28.99 -8.22 6.28
C VAL A 190 28.37 -8.62 7.63
N PRO A 191 29.14 -9.07 8.64
CA PRO A 191 28.57 -9.41 9.94
C PRO A 191 27.87 -8.22 10.62
N ASN A 192 28.43 -7.01 10.51
CA ASN A 192 27.85 -5.79 11.10
C ASN A 192 26.56 -5.38 10.38
N VAL A 193 26.56 -5.43 9.04
CA VAL A 193 25.35 -5.18 8.23
C VAL A 193 24.23 -6.15 8.60
N ARG A 194 24.56 -7.45 8.71
CA ARG A 194 23.60 -8.49 9.10
C ARG A 194 23.04 -8.25 10.50
N ALA A 195 23.90 -7.94 11.47
CA ALA A 195 23.50 -7.63 12.84
C ALA A 195 22.58 -6.39 12.92
N LEU A 196 22.82 -5.39 12.06
CA LEU A 196 21.96 -4.22 11.96
C LEU A 196 20.61 -4.55 11.32
N GLN A 197 20.62 -5.28 10.21
CA GLN A 197 19.40 -5.69 9.51
C GLN A 197 18.47 -6.56 10.37
N GLN A 198 19.02 -7.41 11.22
CA GLN A 198 18.25 -8.23 12.17
C GLN A 198 17.48 -7.40 13.21
N GLN A 199 17.83 -6.13 13.39
CA GLN A 199 17.15 -5.21 14.29
C GLN A 199 16.07 -4.36 13.58
N TYR A 200 15.94 -4.49 12.26
CA TYR A 200 14.84 -3.88 11.52
C TYR A 200 13.59 -4.72 11.72
N VAL A 201 12.64 -4.20 12.48
CA VAL A 201 11.43 -4.94 12.84
C VAL A 201 10.21 -4.24 12.27
N LEU A 202 9.35 -5.03 11.61
CA LEU A 202 8.00 -4.64 11.25
C LEU A 202 7.03 -5.39 12.14
N MET A 203 6.08 -4.69 12.74
CA MET A 203 5.03 -5.31 13.55
C MET A 203 3.70 -4.57 13.39
N PRO A 204 2.55 -5.27 13.47
CA PRO A 204 1.25 -4.62 13.51
C PRO A 204 1.14 -3.64 14.69
N LEU A 205 0.34 -2.58 14.50
CA LEU A 205 0.14 -1.58 15.56
C LEU A 205 -0.42 -2.18 16.84
N SER A 206 -1.34 -3.13 16.73
CA SER A 206 -1.93 -3.82 17.87
C SER A 206 -0.88 -4.57 18.70
N GLU A 207 0.09 -5.22 18.05
CA GLU A 207 1.21 -5.90 18.71
C GLU A 207 2.12 -4.88 19.42
N PHE A 208 2.48 -3.79 18.74
CA PHE A 208 3.28 -2.72 19.33
C PHE A 208 2.61 -2.10 20.58
N ALA A 209 1.30 -1.92 20.54
CA ALA A 209 0.51 -1.33 21.64
C ALA A 209 0.11 -2.34 22.73
N GLY A 210 0.43 -3.64 22.57
CA GLY A 210 -0.02 -4.69 23.47
C GLY A 210 -1.54 -4.87 23.49
N GLN A 211 -2.20 -4.61 22.36
CA GLN A 211 -3.65 -4.64 22.21
C GLN A 211 -4.10 -5.86 21.40
N LYS A 212 -5.38 -6.21 21.53
CA LYS A 212 -5.98 -7.23 20.67
C LYS A 212 -6.05 -6.74 19.22
N PRO A 213 -5.62 -7.55 18.24
CA PRO A 213 -5.68 -7.15 16.84
C PRO A 213 -7.14 -6.92 16.38
N PRO A 214 -7.36 -5.97 15.45
CA PRO A 214 -8.66 -5.76 14.83
C PRO A 214 -9.17 -7.03 14.12
N PRO A 215 -10.47 -7.11 13.79
CA PRO A 215 -11.01 -8.19 12.97
C PRO A 215 -10.24 -8.34 11.66
N LEU A 216 -10.21 -9.58 11.13
CA LEU A 216 -9.62 -9.83 9.82
C LEU A 216 -10.41 -9.09 8.74
N VAL A 217 -9.70 -8.52 7.79
CA VAL A 217 -10.30 -7.99 6.55
C VAL A 217 -10.55 -9.14 5.57
N PRO A 218 -11.49 -9.00 4.63
CA PRO A 218 -11.73 -10.00 3.59
C PRO A 218 -10.44 -10.36 2.85
N ALA A 219 -10.23 -11.65 2.64
CA ALA A 219 -9.14 -12.13 1.81
C ALA A 219 -9.30 -11.61 0.38
N VAL A 220 -8.20 -11.32 -0.28
CA VAL A 220 -8.16 -10.89 -1.68
C VAL A 220 -7.30 -11.88 -2.44
N GLU A 221 -7.81 -12.34 -3.57
CA GLU A 221 -7.07 -13.16 -4.52
C GLU A 221 -6.26 -12.24 -5.43
N PHE A 222 -4.93 -12.33 -5.34
CA PHE A 222 -4.01 -11.57 -6.17
C PHE A 222 -3.90 -12.21 -7.56
N PRO A 223 -4.25 -11.52 -8.65
CA PRO A 223 -4.13 -12.06 -10.01
C PRO A 223 -2.70 -12.48 -10.32
N GLN A 224 -2.54 -13.69 -10.85
CA GLN A 224 -1.23 -14.16 -11.28
C GLN A 224 -0.63 -13.22 -12.34
N TRP A 225 0.66 -12.90 -12.18
CA TRP A 225 1.35 -12.05 -13.14
C TRP A 225 1.55 -12.75 -14.49
N ASP A 226 1.19 -12.05 -15.54
CA ASP A 226 1.43 -12.43 -16.94
C ASP A 226 1.84 -11.18 -17.71
N GLU A 227 3.10 -11.14 -18.16
CA GLU A 227 3.68 -10.01 -18.89
C GLU A 227 2.92 -9.69 -20.18
N LYS A 228 2.50 -10.71 -20.95
CA LYS A 228 1.76 -10.50 -22.19
C LYS A 228 0.40 -9.89 -21.93
N LYS A 229 -0.28 -10.35 -20.88
CA LYS A 229 -1.56 -9.80 -20.46
C LYS A 229 -1.41 -8.36 -19.99
N ALA A 230 -0.39 -8.07 -19.18
CA ALA A 230 -0.11 -6.72 -18.68
C ALA A 230 0.24 -5.73 -19.79
N MET A 231 0.87 -6.18 -20.89
CA MET A 231 1.25 -5.34 -22.04
C MET A 231 0.22 -5.36 -23.17
N SER A 232 -1.00 -5.80 -22.92
CA SER A 232 -2.11 -5.86 -23.88
C SER A 232 -3.38 -5.27 -23.25
N ALA A 233 -4.54 -5.40 -23.89
CA ALA A 233 -5.83 -4.99 -23.32
C ALA A 233 -6.13 -5.61 -21.95
N GLY A 234 -5.45 -6.70 -21.58
CA GLY A 234 -5.55 -7.32 -20.28
C GLY A 234 -5.02 -6.48 -19.12
N PHE A 235 -4.27 -5.38 -19.38
CA PHE A 235 -3.83 -4.45 -18.33
C PHE A 235 -4.98 -3.89 -17.50
N ILE A 236 -6.17 -3.72 -18.11
CA ILE A 236 -7.37 -3.22 -17.44
C ILE A 236 -7.75 -4.09 -16.23
N GLY A 237 -7.57 -5.42 -16.35
CA GLY A 237 -7.81 -6.33 -15.23
C GLY A 237 -6.88 -6.07 -14.04
N TYR A 238 -5.60 -5.84 -14.29
CA TYR A 238 -4.64 -5.47 -13.24
C TYR A 238 -4.93 -4.09 -12.66
N LEU A 239 -5.23 -3.10 -13.52
CA LEU A 239 -5.60 -1.75 -13.07
C LEU A 239 -6.83 -1.80 -12.15
N ASN A 240 -7.92 -2.43 -12.57
CA ASN A 240 -9.14 -2.56 -11.76
C ASN A 240 -8.88 -3.28 -10.43
N PHE A 241 -8.00 -4.28 -10.43
CA PHE A 241 -7.57 -4.93 -9.19
C PHE A 241 -6.83 -3.96 -8.27
N LEU A 242 -5.86 -3.22 -8.79
CA LEU A 242 -5.04 -2.29 -8.00
C LEU A 242 -5.85 -1.11 -7.46
N LEU A 243 -6.83 -0.61 -8.22
CA LEU A 243 -7.69 0.50 -7.80
C LEU A 243 -8.55 0.19 -6.56
N GLN A 244 -8.71 -1.10 -6.19
CA GLN A 244 -9.38 -1.47 -4.94
C GLN A 244 -8.60 -1.02 -3.69
N PHE A 245 -7.29 -0.81 -3.83
CA PHE A 245 -6.39 -0.39 -2.74
C PHE A 245 -5.99 1.07 -2.84
N CYS A 246 -6.51 1.78 -3.83
CA CYS A 246 -6.19 3.17 -4.12
C CYS A 246 -7.41 4.04 -3.84
N GLN A 247 -7.26 5.04 -2.97
CA GLN A 247 -8.31 6.03 -2.78
C GLN A 247 -8.23 7.07 -3.91
N PRO A 248 -9.35 7.51 -4.48
CA PRO A 248 -9.35 8.64 -5.42
C PRO A 248 -9.11 9.94 -4.62
N ILE A 249 -7.84 10.31 -4.48
CA ILE A 249 -7.43 11.47 -3.67
C ILE A 249 -7.40 12.74 -4.50
N HIS A 250 -7.20 12.59 -5.80
CA HIS A 250 -7.17 13.69 -6.73
C HIS A 250 -8.48 13.69 -7.56
N PRO A 251 -9.40 14.64 -7.32
CA PRO A 251 -10.51 14.83 -8.23
C PRO A 251 -9.95 15.17 -9.62
N SER A 252 -10.44 14.45 -10.62
CA SER A 252 -10.13 14.69 -12.04
C SER A 252 -10.57 16.07 -12.49
#